data_881924dd8d83c9911db1e07f50093d42
#
_entry.id   881924dd8d83c9911db1e07f50093d42
#
_cell.length_a   1.000
_cell.length_b   1.000
_cell.length_c   1.000
_cell.angle_alpha   90.00
_cell.angle_beta   90.00
_cell.angle_gamma   90.00
#
_symmetry.space_group_name_H-M   'P 1'
#
loop_
_entity.id
_entity.type
_entity.pdbx_description
1 polymer ?
#
loop_
_entity_poly.entity_id
_entity_poly.type
_entity_poly.pdbx_seq_one_letter_code
_entity_poly.pdbx_strand_id
1 'polypeptide(L)'
;MDRIEADLEKDTKVVKLPVALRDSWIPHAKLYYALKQMDKIDLVHNFIFEEIHLEDNRLNTEQQMIDFLGKHGIDTDKFIEKYNSFGTEARIKKASNLAKKYQIDSVPTIIINGKFLTSGSYVSSYDELYSVVNLLVERERNDL
;
A
#
# COMPACT_ATOMS: atom_id res chain seq x y z
N MET A 1 -3.72 -6.85 -5.55
CA MET A 1 -2.29 -6.46 -5.70
C MET A 1 -1.39 -7.68 -5.63
N ASP A 2 -1.58 -8.58 -4.68
CA ASP A 2 -0.73 -9.77 -4.50
C ASP A 2 -0.75 -10.71 -5.72
N ARG A 3 -1.89 -10.84 -6.42
CA ARG A 3 -1.97 -11.57 -7.69
C ARG A 3 -1.11 -10.94 -8.79
N ILE A 4 -1.10 -9.61 -8.90
CA ILE A 4 -0.25 -8.91 -9.87
C ILE A 4 1.23 -9.17 -9.56
N GLU A 5 1.60 -9.10 -8.28
CA GLU A 5 2.97 -9.32 -7.83
C GLU A 5 3.46 -10.77 -8.05
N ALA A 6 2.55 -11.75 -7.85
CA ALA A 6 2.87 -13.17 -7.99
C ALA A 6 3.11 -13.62 -9.45
N ASP A 7 2.44 -12.97 -10.40
CA ASP A 7 2.47 -13.39 -11.80
C ASP A 7 3.45 -12.56 -12.67
N LEU A 8 4.02 -11.49 -12.11
CA LEU A 8 5.06 -10.74 -12.80
C LEU A 8 6.41 -11.46 -12.74
N GLU A 9 7.11 -11.45 -13.87
CA GLU A 9 8.41 -12.11 -13.97
C GLU A 9 9.47 -11.42 -13.08
N LYS A 10 10.56 -12.13 -12.81
CA LYS A 10 11.62 -11.69 -11.88
C LYS A 10 12.32 -10.38 -12.25
N ASP A 11 12.19 -9.94 -13.51
CA ASP A 11 12.73 -8.67 -13.99
C ASP A 11 11.87 -7.45 -13.63
N THR A 12 10.68 -7.68 -13.09
CA THR A 12 9.70 -6.65 -12.75
C THR A 12 9.64 -6.45 -11.23
N LYS A 13 9.87 -5.22 -10.81
CA LYS A 13 9.79 -4.84 -9.39
C LYS A 13 8.48 -4.12 -9.11
N VAL A 14 7.66 -4.68 -8.24
CA VAL A 14 6.46 -4.04 -7.70
C VAL A 14 6.81 -3.22 -6.45
N VAL A 15 6.41 -1.96 -6.44
CA VAL A 15 6.55 -1.07 -5.28
C VAL A 15 5.18 -0.64 -4.82
N LYS A 16 4.76 -1.10 -3.64
CA LYS A 16 3.52 -0.67 -2.99
C LYS A 16 3.73 0.69 -2.34
N LEU A 17 2.89 1.65 -2.69
CA LEU A 17 2.95 3.02 -2.18
C LEU A 17 1.60 3.40 -1.55
N PRO A 18 1.38 3.15 -0.27
CA PRO A 18 0.19 3.60 0.43
C PRO A 18 0.07 5.12 0.42
N VAL A 19 -1.02 5.61 -0.16
CA VAL A 19 -1.32 7.04 -0.28
C VAL A 19 -2.56 7.34 0.54
N ALA A 20 -2.50 8.36 1.39
CA ALA A 20 -3.66 8.92 2.06
C ALA A 20 -4.26 10.03 1.17
N LEU A 21 -5.24 9.68 0.33
CA LEU A 21 -5.98 10.65 -0.49
C LEU A 21 -6.97 11.50 0.35
N ARG A 22 -7.24 11.09 1.58
CA ARG A 22 -8.11 11.76 2.56
C ARG A 22 -7.44 11.69 3.93
N ASP A 23 -7.69 12.70 4.76
CA ASP A 23 -7.12 12.77 6.11
C ASP A 23 -7.47 11.54 6.96
N SER A 24 -8.68 10.99 6.79
CA SER A 24 -9.11 9.77 7.48
C SER A 24 -8.29 8.52 7.15
N TRP A 25 -7.50 8.53 6.09
CA TRP A 25 -6.62 7.43 5.69
C TRP A 25 -5.18 7.57 6.22
N ILE A 26 -4.84 8.72 6.78
CA ILE A 26 -3.50 8.97 7.33
C ILE A 26 -3.11 7.93 8.39
N PRO A 27 -3.97 7.54 9.36
CA PRO A 27 -3.63 6.52 10.34
C PRO A 27 -3.22 5.18 9.70
N HIS A 28 -3.92 4.74 8.67
CA HIS A 28 -3.60 3.49 7.96
C HIS A 28 -2.29 3.59 7.16
N ALA A 29 -2.01 4.73 6.53
CA ALA A 29 -0.73 4.95 5.87
C ALA A 29 0.42 4.94 6.88
N LYS A 30 0.25 5.58 8.04
CA LYS A 30 1.22 5.54 9.14
C LYS A 30 1.45 4.12 9.66
N LEU A 31 0.38 3.34 9.87
CA LEU A 31 0.44 1.94 10.27
C LEU A 31 1.30 1.13 9.29
N TYR A 32 1.03 1.24 7.99
CA TYR A 32 1.80 0.53 6.98
C TYR A 32 3.28 0.92 7.01
N TYR A 33 3.60 2.22 6.99
CA TYR A 33 4.97 2.68 6.92
C TYR A 33 5.76 2.40 8.20
N ALA A 34 5.11 2.42 9.37
CA ALA A 34 5.73 2.02 10.62
C ALA A 34 6.11 0.53 10.61
N LEU A 35 5.17 -0.34 10.24
CA LEU A 35 5.40 -1.78 10.13
C LEU A 35 6.43 -2.12 9.05
N LYS A 36 6.46 -1.38 7.95
CA LYS A 36 7.47 -1.54 6.90
C LYS A 36 8.88 -1.21 7.40
N GLN A 37 9.03 -0.17 8.22
CA GLN A 37 10.31 0.17 8.85
C GLN A 37 10.77 -0.87 9.89
N MET A 38 9.85 -1.64 10.43
CA MET A 38 10.12 -2.73 11.38
C MET A 38 10.34 -4.08 10.67
N ASP A 39 10.18 -4.16 9.34
CA ASP A 39 10.13 -5.40 8.56
C ASP A 39 9.06 -6.38 9.07
N LYS A 40 7.91 -5.85 9.51
CA LYS A 40 6.81 -6.62 10.11
C LYS A 40 5.51 -6.58 9.30
N ILE A 41 5.44 -5.76 8.24
CA ILE A 41 4.20 -5.62 7.47
C ILE A 41 3.71 -6.94 6.89
N ASP A 42 4.63 -7.75 6.34
CA ASP A 42 4.27 -9.01 5.68
C ASP A 42 3.72 -10.06 6.65
N LEU A 43 4.09 -9.96 7.95
CA LEU A 43 3.59 -10.85 8.99
C LEU A 43 2.12 -10.58 9.37
N VAL A 44 1.68 -9.34 9.26
CA VAL A 44 0.37 -8.92 9.79
C VAL A 44 -0.57 -8.36 8.72
N HIS A 45 -0.11 -8.23 7.48
CA HIS A 45 -0.88 -7.59 6.41
C HIS A 45 -2.28 -8.20 6.22
N ASN A 46 -2.36 -9.52 6.13
CA ASN A 46 -3.64 -10.20 5.96
C ASN A 46 -4.53 -10.05 7.20
N PHE A 47 -3.96 -10.14 8.39
CA PHE A 47 -4.69 -9.95 9.65
C PHE A 47 -5.25 -8.53 9.81
N ILE A 48 -4.53 -7.51 9.31
CA ILE A 48 -5.02 -6.12 9.27
C ILE A 48 -6.29 -6.03 8.40
N PHE A 49 -6.30 -6.68 7.24
CA PHE A 49 -7.48 -6.71 6.37
C PHE A 49 -8.67 -7.42 7.03
N GLU A 50 -8.42 -8.56 7.65
CA GLU A 50 -9.44 -9.31 8.40
C GLU A 50 -10.01 -8.48 9.55
N GLU A 51 -9.16 -7.85 10.34
CA GLU A 51 -9.56 -7.02 11.48
C GLU A 51 -10.46 -5.85 11.03
N ILE A 52 -10.10 -5.17 9.94
CA ILE A 52 -10.85 -4.02 9.43
C ILE A 52 -12.19 -4.45 8.80
N HIS A 53 -12.21 -5.56 8.06
CA HIS A 53 -13.36 -5.92 7.25
C HIS A 53 -14.28 -6.96 7.87
N LEU A 54 -13.78 -7.80 8.77
CA LEU A 54 -14.56 -8.89 9.39
C LEU A 54 -14.87 -8.64 10.87
N GLU A 55 -13.94 -8.01 11.61
CA GLU A 55 -14.08 -7.80 13.06
C GLU A 55 -14.57 -6.38 13.42
N ASP A 56 -14.91 -5.56 12.42
CA ASP A 56 -15.37 -4.16 12.58
C ASP A 56 -14.42 -3.25 13.39
N ASN A 57 -13.18 -3.66 13.55
CA ASN A 57 -12.12 -2.85 14.18
C ASN A 57 -11.38 -2.07 13.12
N ARG A 58 -11.70 -0.80 12.99
CA ARG A 58 -11.18 0.04 11.90
C ARG A 58 -9.71 0.41 12.03
N LEU A 59 -9.06 0.10 13.13
CA LEU A 59 -7.66 0.47 13.40
C LEU A 59 -7.36 1.96 13.13
N ASN A 60 -8.26 2.84 13.57
CA ASN A 60 -8.17 4.28 13.30
C ASN A 60 -7.40 5.04 14.38
N THR A 61 -7.18 4.43 15.54
CA THR A 61 -6.49 5.04 16.68
C THR A 61 -5.24 4.25 17.05
N GLU A 62 -4.27 4.93 17.65
CA GLU A 62 -3.04 4.28 18.14
C GLU A 62 -3.37 3.13 19.11
N GLN A 63 -4.34 3.32 20.02
CA GLN A 63 -4.72 2.28 20.99
C GLN A 63 -5.26 1.03 20.29
N GLN A 64 -6.15 1.17 19.32
CA GLN A 64 -6.65 0.04 18.54
C GLN A 64 -5.53 -0.71 17.83
N MET A 65 -4.55 0.02 17.28
CA MET A 65 -3.39 -0.57 16.61
C MET A 65 -2.49 -1.30 17.62
N ILE A 66 -2.22 -0.70 18.78
CA ILE A 66 -1.43 -1.31 19.86
C ILE A 66 -2.07 -2.62 20.32
N ASP A 67 -3.36 -2.60 20.61
CA ASP A 67 -4.09 -3.78 21.09
C ASP A 67 -4.09 -4.91 20.06
N PHE A 68 -4.29 -4.56 18.79
CA PHE A 68 -4.24 -5.50 17.68
C PHE A 68 -2.82 -6.07 17.48
N LEU A 69 -1.82 -5.21 17.35
CA LEU A 69 -0.43 -5.61 17.07
C LEU A 69 0.15 -6.44 18.23
N GLY A 70 -0.19 -6.09 19.47
CA GLY A 70 0.22 -6.85 20.66
C GLY A 70 -0.29 -8.29 20.63
N LYS A 71 -1.54 -8.53 20.19
CA LYS A 71 -2.10 -9.88 20.00
C LYS A 71 -1.33 -10.70 18.95
N HIS A 72 -0.71 -10.04 17.98
CA HIS A 72 0.09 -10.67 16.93
C HIS A 72 1.59 -10.70 17.22
N GLY A 73 2.01 -10.42 18.46
CA GLY A 73 3.40 -10.52 18.89
C GLY A 73 4.34 -9.45 18.33
N ILE A 74 3.79 -8.32 17.92
CA ILE A 74 4.55 -7.16 17.47
C ILE A 74 4.95 -6.31 18.68
N ASP A 75 6.22 -5.88 18.71
CA ASP A 75 6.73 -4.93 19.70
C ASP A 75 6.02 -3.58 19.56
N THR A 76 5.11 -3.30 20.46
CA THR A 76 4.23 -2.12 20.41
C THR A 76 4.96 -0.82 20.76
N ASP A 77 5.97 -0.85 21.62
CA ASP A 77 6.77 0.33 21.96
C ASP A 77 7.58 0.77 20.73
N LYS A 78 8.22 -0.17 20.06
CA LYS A 78 8.93 0.08 18.80
C LYS A 78 7.98 0.52 17.68
N PHE A 79 6.77 -0.06 17.65
CA PHE A 79 5.75 0.37 16.69
C PHE A 79 5.39 1.85 16.90
N ILE A 80 5.09 2.29 18.11
CA ILE A 80 4.73 3.68 18.41
C ILE A 80 5.88 4.63 18.05
N GLU A 81 7.12 4.25 18.36
CA GLU A 81 8.31 5.01 17.98
C GLU A 81 8.34 5.24 16.46
N LYS A 82 8.14 4.18 15.66
CA LYS A 82 8.14 4.27 14.20
C LYS A 82 6.91 4.98 13.66
N TYR A 83 5.74 4.75 14.24
CA TYR A 83 4.47 5.38 13.85
C TYR A 83 4.54 6.91 13.96
N ASN A 84 5.19 7.44 15.00
CA ASN A 84 5.36 8.86 15.23
C ASN A 84 6.72 9.41 14.75
N SER A 85 7.48 8.62 13.99
CA SER A 85 8.81 9.02 13.53
C SER A 85 8.77 9.99 12.35
N PHE A 86 9.80 10.82 12.25
CA PHE A 86 10.05 11.64 11.05
C PHE A 86 10.13 10.78 9.77
N GLY A 87 10.67 9.56 9.87
CA GLY A 87 10.74 8.63 8.74
C GLY A 87 9.38 8.24 8.18
N THR A 88 8.37 8.04 9.03
CA THR A 88 6.99 7.78 8.62
C THR A 88 6.36 9.01 7.98
N GLU A 89 6.49 10.18 8.60
CA GLU A 89 5.97 11.44 8.04
C GLU A 89 6.59 11.77 6.67
N ALA A 90 7.89 11.57 6.52
CA ALA A 90 8.59 11.80 5.26
C ALA A 90 8.08 10.88 4.13
N ARG A 91 7.77 9.61 4.45
CA ARG A 91 7.22 8.64 3.48
C ARG A 91 5.80 9.02 3.06
N ILE A 92 4.96 9.43 3.99
CA ILE A 92 3.60 9.91 3.71
C ILE A 92 3.65 11.13 2.80
N LYS A 93 4.50 12.10 3.11
CA LYS A 93 4.69 13.31 2.31
C LYS A 93 5.18 12.97 0.90
N LYS A 94 6.14 12.06 0.77
CA LYS A 94 6.64 11.59 -0.53
C LYS A 94 5.53 10.94 -1.35
N ALA A 95 4.74 10.05 -0.75
CA ALA A 95 3.60 9.39 -1.40
C ALA A 95 2.55 10.41 -1.86
N SER A 96 2.21 11.38 -1.01
CA SER A 96 1.29 12.47 -1.34
C SER A 96 1.79 13.32 -2.50
N ASN A 97 3.08 13.65 -2.54
CA ASN A 97 3.68 14.42 -3.64
C ASN A 97 3.65 13.63 -4.96
N LEU A 98 3.90 12.32 -4.92
CA LEU A 98 3.79 11.45 -6.10
C LEU A 98 2.35 11.36 -6.58
N ALA A 99 1.39 11.22 -5.67
CA ALA A 99 -0.03 11.21 -6.03
C ALA A 99 -0.45 12.50 -6.75
N LYS A 100 -0.01 13.65 -6.26
CA LYS A 100 -0.24 14.95 -6.91
C LYS A 100 0.43 15.03 -8.28
N LYS A 101 1.69 14.60 -8.37
CA LYS A 101 2.46 14.63 -9.63
C LYS A 101 1.79 13.80 -10.72
N TYR A 102 1.28 12.63 -10.39
CA TYR A 102 0.59 11.73 -11.32
C TYR A 102 -0.92 11.94 -11.38
N GLN A 103 -1.46 12.96 -10.69
CA GLN A 103 -2.90 13.28 -10.64
C GLN A 103 -3.74 12.08 -10.20
N ILE A 104 -3.26 11.35 -9.20
CA ILE A 104 -3.96 10.18 -8.67
C ILE A 104 -5.12 10.66 -7.79
N ASP A 105 -6.33 10.26 -8.14
CA ASP A 105 -7.57 10.59 -7.45
C ASP A 105 -8.31 9.37 -6.90
N SER A 106 -7.85 8.17 -7.25
CA SER A 106 -8.50 6.91 -6.89
C SER A 106 -7.49 5.79 -6.62
N VAL A 107 -7.93 4.77 -5.90
CA VAL A 107 -7.14 3.55 -5.64
C VAL A 107 -7.98 2.30 -5.99
N PRO A 108 -7.37 1.25 -6.50
CA PRO A 108 -5.95 1.12 -6.83
C PRO A 108 -5.56 1.88 -8.11
N THR A 109 -4.44 2.56 -8.08
CA THR A 109 -3.78 3.13 -9.27
C THR A 109 -2.43 2.47 -9.47
N ILE A 110 -2.11 2.10 -10.69
CA ILE A 110 -0.87 1.40 -11.05
C ILE A 110 -0.14 2.23 -12.10
N ILE A 111 1.15 2.46 -11.85
CA ILE A 111 2.03 3.20 -12.76
C ILE A 111 3.14 2.25 -13.20
N ILE A 112 3.33 2.10 -14.50
CA ILE A 112 4.35 1.26 -15.11
C ILE A 112 5.47 2.17 -15.68
N ASN A 113 6.69 1.99 -15.18
CA ASN A 113 7.91 2.73 -15.54
C ASN A 113 7.76 4.27 -15.60
N GLY A 114 6.79 4.83 -14.90
CA GLY A 114 6.51 6.27 -14.93
C GLY A 114 5.89 6.78 -16.24
N LYS A 115 5.56 5.88 -17.18
CA LYS A 115 5.03 6.19 -18.51
C LYS A 115 3.55 5.93 -18.66
N PHE A 116 3.05 4.82 -18.11
CA PHE A 116 1.65 4.41 -18.22
C PHE A 116 0.98 4.45 -16.85
N LEU A 117 -0.25 4.90 -16.83
CA LEU A 117 -1.11 4.90 -15.64
C LEU A 117 -2.40 4.15 -15.97
N THR A 118 -2.79 3.22 -15.12
CA THR A 118 -4.11 2.59 -15.12
C THR A 118 -4.67 2.52 -13.70
N SER A 119 -5.98 2.43 -13.57
CA SER A 119 -6.63 2.33 -12.27
C SER A 119 -7.93 1.53 -12.36
N GLY A 120 -8.47 1.16 -11.20
CA GLY A 120 -9.77 0.51 -11.11
C GLY A 120 -10.92 1.33 -11.70
N SER A 121 -10.77 2.66 -11.83
CA SER A 121 -11.78 3.53 -12.44
C SER A 121 -11.80 3.49 -13.98
N TYR A 122 -10.77 2.94 -14.61
CA TYR A 122 -10.66 2.85 -16.08
C TYR A 122 -11.05 1.49 -16.63
N VAL A 123 -11.40 0.55 -15.78
CA VAL A 123 -11.71 -0.84 -16.14
C VAL A 123 -13.00 -1.29 -15.48
N SER A 124 -13.62 -2.34 -16.03
CA SER A 124 -14.89 -2.87 -15.54
C SER A 124 -14.72 -3.90 -14.41
N SER A 125 -13.51 -4.46 -14.26
CA SER A 125 -13.21 -5.49 -13.26
C SER A 125 -11.73 -5.53 -12.87
N TYR A 126 -11.43 -6.19 -11.75
CA TYR A 126 -10.04 -6.43 -11.35
C TYR A 126 -9.30 -7.38 -12.31
N ASP A 127 -10.00 -8.32 -12.96
CA ASP A 127 -9.40 -9.19 -13.98
C ASP A 127 -8.99 -8.40 -15.22
N GLU A 128 -9.78 -7.41 -15.60
CA GLU A 128 -9.44 -6.49 -16.69
C GLU A 128 -8.25 -5.61 -16.30
N LEU A 129 -8.23 -5.06 -15.09
CA LEU A 129 -7.09 -4.29 -14.57
C LEU A 129 -5.80 -5.11 -14.62
N TYR A 130 -5.86 -6.34 -14.17
CA TYR A 130 -4.75 -7.29 -14.20
C TYR A 130 -4.24 -7.52 -15.64
N SER A 131 -5.15 -7.75 -16.58
CA SER A 131 -4.81 -7.96 -17.99
C SER A 131 -4.15 -6.73 -18.61
N VAL A 132 -4.65 -5.54 -18.30
CA VAL A 132 -4.07 -4.26 -18.76
C VAL A 132 -2.66 -4.06 -18.19
N VAL A 133 -2.45 -4.34 -16.91
CA VAL A 133 -1.12 -4.23 -16.29
C VAL A 133 -0.11 -5.14 -16.97
N ASN A 134 -0.47 -6.41 -17.17
CA ASN A 134 0.41 -7.37 -17.83
C ASN A 134 0.76 -6.92 -19.26
N LEU A 135 -0.22 -6.48 -20.02
CA LEU A 135 -0.01 -5.98 -21.37
C LEU A 135 0.96 -4.77 -21.41
N LEU A 136 0.83 -3.85 -20.47
CA LEU A 136 1.70 -2.68 -20.39
C LEU A 136 3.11 -3.03 -19.93
N VAL A 137 3.26 -3.99 -19.03
CA VAL A 137 4.57 -4.52 -18.62
C VAL A 137 5.27 -5.23 -19.79
N GLU A 138 4.57 -6.07 -20.51
CA GLU A 138 5.10 -6.75 -21.71
C GLU A 138 5.52 -5.75 -22.79
N ARG A 139 4.72 -4.69 -23.00
CA ARG A 139 5.06 -3.62 -23.93
C ARG A 139 6.36 -2.95 -23.52
N GLU A 140 6.54 -2.60 -22.25
CA GLU A 140 7.78 -1.99 -21.76
C GLU A 140 8.99 -2.91 -21.91
N ARG A 141 8.83 -4.22 -21.73
CA ARG A 141 9.89 -5.19 -21.97
C ARG A 141 10.36 -5.21 -23.44
N ASN A 142 9.41 -5.13 -24.36
CA ASN A 142 9.70 -5.18 -25.78
C ASN A 142 10.28 -3.87 -26.33
N ASP A 143 10.10 -2.76 -25.61
CA ASP A 143 10.63 -1.43 -25.96
C ASP A 143 12.03 -1.17 -25.36
N LEU A 144 12.58 -2.10 -24.57
CA LEU A 144 13.93 -2.07 -24.00
C LEU A 144 14.91 -2.83 -24.88
#